data_512da784c197122771d9515c41c4e472
#
_entry.id   512da784c197122771d9515c41c4e472
#
_cell.length_a   1.000
_cell.length_b   1.000
_cell.length_c   1.000
_cell.angle_alpha   90.00
_cell.angle_beta   90.00
_cell.angle_gamma   90.00
#
_symmetry.space_group_name_H-M   'P 1'
#
loop_
_entity.id
_entity.type
_entity.pdbx_description
1 polymer ?
#
loop_
_entity_poly.entity_id
_entity_poly.type
_entity_poly.pdbx_seq_one_letter_code
_entity_poly.pdbx_strand_id
1 'polypeptide(L)'
;MTVPTLSAHGATVPVIGLGTSGMGDVRAESIATALKLGYRHIDTAWKYGTERQVGEGMRASGVPRGDIFLCTKVSHEYLHADDFARSVDESLKTLGVDYVDLLLVHWPNLKIPLPETMGALGKAKRQGLARHVGVANFNIALLDQAIALCPEPLVTLQAEYHPYLDQATLLNACRARGLIYTAYCPLGRGRLFKDPVLGEIARAKDRTIAQIALRWLVQKEIVAPIPRSSNFARLAENIAVFDFSLSNEEMKRIDALKRPDGRIANPVSRVPPWDV
;
A
#
# COMPACT_ATOMS: atom_id res chain seq x y z
N MET A 1 -0.46 12.04 18.08
CA MET A 1 -1.09 10.70 18.03
C MET A 1 -0.07 9.73 17.44
N THR A 2 0.21 8.61 18.10
CA THR A 2 1.15 7.60 17.58
C THR A 2 0.35 6.64 16.70
N VAL A 3 0.72 6.50 15.42
CA VAL A 3 0.12 5.52 14.51
C VAL A 3 0.60 4.12 14.92
N PRO A 4 -0.31 3.17 15.16
CA PRO A 4 0.06 1.78 15.43
C PRO A 4 0.86 1.15 14.28
N THR A 5 1.54 0.05 14.56
CA THR A 5 2.34 -0.68 13.57
C THR A 5 1.93 -2.13 13.45
N LEU A 6 2.17 -2.71 12.27
CA LEU A 6 2.10 -4.15 11.99
C LEU A 6 3.52 -4.69 11.84
N SER A 7 3.71 -5.95 12.19
CA SER A 7 5.02 -6.60 12.06
C SER A 7 4.93 -7.83 11.14
N ALA A 8 5.90 -7.98 10.24
CA ALA A 8 6.05 -9.16 9.39
C ALA A 8 7.53 -9.35 9.03
N HIS A 9 8.07 -10.52 9.23
CA HIS A 9 9.42 -10.93 8.79
C HIS A 9 10.52 -9.88 9.11
N GLY A 10 10.47 -9.27 10.31
CA GLY A 10 11.41 -8.25 10.76
C GLY A 10 11.10 -6.82 10.35
N ALA A 11 10.08 -6.59 9.52
CA ALA A 11 9.58 -5.25 9.23
C ALA A 11 8.60 -4.76 10.30
N THR A 12 8.66 -3.46 10.59
CA THR A 12 7.66 -2.74 11.39
C THR A 12 7.05 -1.65 10.52
N VAL A 13 5.79 -1.84 10.12
CA VAL A 13 5.09 -1.01 9.13
C VAL A 13 3.98 -0.21 9.80
N PRO A 14 3.95 1.14 9.70
CA PRO A 14 2.81 1.92 10.19
C PRO A 14 1.52 1.49 9.52
N VAL A 15 0.49 1.22 10.32
CA VAL A 15 -0.76 0.60 9.86
C VAL A 15 -1.56 1.45 8.87
N ILE A 16 -1.31 2.74 8.78
CA ILE A 16 -1.89 3.63 7.76
C ILE A 16 -0.78 4.40 7.06
N GLY A 17 -0.83 4.44 5.73
CA GLY A 17 0.11 5.19 4.91
C GLY A 17 -0.56 6.23 4.03
N LEU A 18 0.25 7.07 3.39
CA LEU A 18 -0.18 7.98 2.33
C LEU A 18 0.21 7.41 0.96
N GLY A 19 -0.78 7.07 0.13
CA GLY A 19 -0.57 6.70 -1.27
C GLY A 19 -0.43 7.92 -2.17
N THR A 20 0.42 7.85 -3.19
CA THR A 20 0.69 8.97 -4.13
C THR A 20 0.25 8.69 -5.57
N SER A 21 -0.37 7.53 -5.86
CA SER A 21 -0.80 7.14 -7.21
C SER A 21 -1.86 8.08 -7.79
N GLY A 22 -1.69 8.49 -9.06
CA GLY A 22 -2.68 9.28 -9.79
C GLY A 22 -2.97 10.65 -9.16
N MET A 23 -2.06 11.17 -8.39
CA MET A 23 -2.10 12.53 -7.88
C MET A 23 -1.39 13.43 -8.91
N GLY A 24 -2.06 13.77 -10.01
CA GLY A 24 -1.52 14.71 -11.01
C GLY A 24 -1.03 16.04 -10.43
N ASP A 25 -1.45 16.34 -9.19
CA ASP A 25 -1.10 17.52 -8.41
C ASP A 25 -0.39 17.16 -7.09
N VAL A 26 0.37 16.05 -7.01
CA VAL A 26 1.23 15.81 -5.83
C VAL A 26 2.22 16.93 -5.72
N ARG A 27 2.05 17.74 -4.68
CA ARG A 27 3.01 18.77 -4.30
C ARG A 27 3.84 18.25 -3.14
N ALA A 28 5.10 18.61 -3.10
CA ALA A 28 5.97 18.34 -1.95
C ALA A 28 5.33 18.80 -0.63
N GLU A 29 4.58 19.91 -0.67
CA GLU A 29 3.83 20.43 0.46
C GLU A 29 2.80 19.43 1.04
N SER A 30 2.09 18.66 0.19
CA SER A 30 1.13 17.66 0.64
C SER A 30 1.82 16.51 1.42
N ILE A 31 2.99 16.10 0.96
CA ILE A 31 3.80 15.08 1.64
C ILE A 31 4.34 15.63 2.97
N ALA A 32 4.89 16.85 2.95
CA ALA A 32 5.39 17.50 4.16
C ALA A 32 4.28 17.67 5.22
N THR A 33 3.09 18.10 4.78
CA THR A 33 1.92 18.26 5.67
C THR A 33 1.49 16.93 6.24
N ALA A 34 1.40 15.86 5.45
CA ALA A 34 1.06 14.53 5.93
C ALA A 34 2.04 14.06 7.02
N LEU A 35 3.34 14.21 6.80
CA LEU A 35 4.36 13.86 7.78
C LEU A 35 4.24 14.67 9.07
N LYS A 36 3.96 15.98 8.97
CA LYS A 36 3.69 16.85 10.14
C LYS A 36 2.43 16.46 10.89
N LEU A 37 1.40 15.92 10.19
CA LEU A 37 0.18 15.38 10.80
C LEU A 37 0.38 14.02 11.48
N GLY A 38 1.55 13.39 11.32
CA GLY A 38 1.88 12.13 11.99
C GLY A 38 1.91 10.91 11.07
N TYR A 39 1.68 11.04 9.76
CA TYR A 39 1.98 9.94 8.84
C TYR A 39 3.46 9.57 8.94
N ARG A 40 3.73 8.26 8.90
CA ARG A 40 5.10 7.72 8.89
C ARG A 40 5.31 6.68 7.79
N HIS A 41 4.28 6.35 7.01
CA HIS A 41 4.35 5.46 5.85
C HIS A 41 3.93 6.24 4.60
N ILE A 42 4.86 6.37 3.64
CA ILE A 42 4.64 6.99 2.33
C ILE A 42 4.79 5.92 1.26
N ASP A 43 3.74 5.74 0.45
CA ASP A 43 3.71 4.76 -0.65
C ASP A 43 3.71 5.47 -1.99
N THR A 44 4.78 5.27 -2.75
CA THR A 44 4.95 5.78 -4.12
C THR A 44 5.32 4.65 -5.09
N ALA A 45 5.63 4.97 -6.33
CA ALA A 45 6.16 4.06 -7.34
C ALA A 45 6.82 4.86 -8.47
N TRP A 46 7.81 4.26 -9.14
CA TRP A 46 8.42 4.83 -10.34
C TRP A 46 7.37 5.25 -11.39
N LYS A 47 6.39 4.38 -11.66
CA LYS A 47 5.32 4.61 -12.64
C LYS A 47 4.41 5.79 -12.35
N TYR A 48 4.39 6.32 -11.12
CA TYR A 48 3.52 7.43 -10.75
C TYR A 48 4.07 8.79 -11.16
N GLY A 49 5.39 8.89 -11.40
CA GLY A 49 6.08 10.14 -11.70
C GLY A 49 6.08 11.14 -10.53
N THR A 50 5.86 10.66 -9.31
CA THR A 50 5.72 11.50 -8.09
C THR A 50 6.89 11.38 -7.12
N GLU A 51 7.89 10.56 -7.43
CA GLU A 51 9.01 10.29 -6.51
C GLU A 51 9.80 11.56 -6.16
N ARG A 52 10.01 12.46 -7.12
CA ARG A 52 10.69 13.75 -6.86
C ARG A 52 9.96 14.57 -5.79
N GLN A 53 8.65 14.75 -5.94
CA GLN A 53 7.82 15.50 -4.98
C GLN A 53 7.77 14.81 -3.62
N VAL A 54 7.79 13.48 -3.60
CA VAL A 54 7.89 12.70 -2.34
C VAL A 54 9.21 13.02 -1.64
N GLY A 55 10.34 12.92 -2.32
CA GLY A 55 11.65 13.23 -1.75
C GLY A 55 11.77 14.67 -1.25
N GLU A 56 11.30 15.64 -2.05
CA GLU A 56 11.25 17.05 -1.66
C GLU A 56 10.38 17.28 -0.43
N GLY A 57 9.18 16.67 -0.37
CA GLY A 57 8.26 16.81 0.73
C GLY A 57 8.77 16.13 2.02
N MET A 58 9.45 15.00 1.91
CA MET A 58 10.12 14.37 3.05
C MET A 58 11.16 15.31 3.66
N ARG A 59 12.04 15.89 2.86
CA ARG A 59 13.04 16.87 3.32
C ARG A 59 12.40 18.12 3.94
N ALA A 60 11.36 18.65 3.29
CA ALA A 60 10.64 19.84 3.76
C ALA A 60 9.82 19.60 5.04
N SER A 61 9.53 18.35 5.39
CA SER A 61 8.77 18.02 6.60
C SER A 61 9.54 18.24 7.89
N GLY A 62 10.87 18.11 7.85
CA GLY A 62 11.75 18.10 9.01
C GLY A 62 11.70 16.78 9.80
N VAL A 63 10.93 15.79 9.37
CA VAL A 63 10.90 14.44 10.00
C VAL A 63 12.16 13.69 9.59
N PRO A 64 12.92 13.11 10.55
CA PRO A 64 14.12 12.34 10.23
C PRO A 64 13.83 11.20 9.26
N ARG A 65 14.74 10.95 8.30
CA ARG A 65 14.58 9.86 7.32
C ARG A 65 14.33 8.50 7.98
N GLY A 66 14.99 8.23 9.09
CA GLY A 66 14.85 6.97 9.84
C GLY A 66 13.46 6.76 10.46
N ASP A 67 12.67 7.83 10.62
CA ASP A 67 11.32 7.77 11.17
C ASP A 67 10.24 7.62 10.06
N ILE A 68 10.66 7.57 8.78
CA ILE A 68 9.75 7.47 7.63
C ILE A 68 9.90 6.08 7.01
N PHE A 69 8.81 5.33 6.96
CA PHE A 69 8.69 4.09 6.20
C PHE A 69 8.32 4.43 4.76
N LEU A 70 9.31 4.44 3.88
CA LEU A 70 9.17 4.80 2.47
C LEU A 70 9.07 3.55 1.60
N CYS A 71 7.99 3.46 0.80
CA CYS A 71 7.79 2.39 -0.17
C CYS A 71 7.85 2.94 -1.60
N THR A 72 8.61 2.26 -2.46
CA THR A 72 8.50 2.44 -3.93
C THR A 72 8.40 1.10 -4.64
N LYS A 73 8.17 1.11 -5.97
CA LYS A 73 7.86 -0.09 -6.75
C LYS A 73 8.52 -0.04 -8.12
N VAL A 74 9.09 -1.17 -8.53
CA VAL A 74 9.60 -1.38 -9.89
C VAL A 74 8.43 -1.71 -10.82
N SER A 75 8.35 -1.02 -11.96
CA SER A 75 7.32 -1.26 -12.97
C SER A 75 7.45 -2.65 -13.60
N HIS A 76 6.32 -3.27 -13.96
CA HIS A 76 6.27 -4.55 -14.66
C HIS A 76 7.04 -4.57 -16.00
N GLU A 77 7.37 -3.40 -16.52
CA GLU A 77 8.16 -3.23 -17.75
C GLU A 77 9.67 -3.45 -17.52
N TYR A 78 10.15 -3.36 -16.27
CA TYR A 78 11.57 -3.38 -15.88
C TYR A 78 11.89 -4.53 -14.91
N LEU A 79 11.36 -5.74 -15.17
CA LEU A 79 11.55 -6.88 -14.27
C LEU A 79 12.71 -7.82 -14.68
N HIS A 80 13.36 -7.62 -15.82
CA HIS A 80 14.65 -8.23 -16.13
C HIS A 80 15.73 -7.69 -15.18
N ALA A 81 16.70 -8.51 -14.79
CA ALA A 81 17.63 -8.22 -13.71
C ALA A 81 18.35 -6.87 -13.84
N ASP A 82 18.86 -6.54 -15.03
CA ASP A 82 19.60 -5.30 -15.28
C ASP A 82 18.67 -4.09 -15.34
N ASP A 83 17.48 -4.23 -15.92
CA ASP A 83 16.46 -3.18 -15.97
C ASP A 83 15.92 -2.91 -14.56
N PHE A 84 15.74 -3.95 -13.76
CA PHE A 84 15.33 -3.86 -12.37
C PHE A 84 16.32 -3.04 -11.55
N ALA A 85 17.61 -3.37 -11.65
CA ALA A 85 18.67 -2.64 -10.94
C ALA A 85 18.69 -1.15 -11.35
N ARG A 86 18.66 -0.85 -12.67
CA ARG A 86 18.60 0.54 -13.16
C ARG A 86 17.37 1.30 -12.64
N SER A 87 16.20 0.64 -12.65
CA SER A 87 14.96 1.26 -12.14
C SER A 87 15.04 1.58 -10.65
N VAL A 88 15.67 0.72 -9.84
CA VAL A 88 15.90 0.97 -8.41
C VAL A 88 16.83 2.17 -8.21
N ASP A 89 17.96 2.21 -8.91
CA ASP A 89 18.94 3.30 -8.83
C ASP A 89 18.30 4.64 -9.24
N GLU A 90 17.49 4.65 -10.30
CA GLU A 90 16.76 5.83 -10.78
C GLU A 90 15.75 6.31 -9.73
N SER A 91 14.98 5.40 -9.12
CA SER A 91 14.03 5.72 -8.06
C SER A 91 14.72 6.34 -6.84
N LEU A 92 15.81 5.74 -6.36
CA LEU A 92 16.58 6.26 -5.22
C LEU A 92 17.14 7.66 -5.51
N LYS A 93 17.71 7.86 -6.70
CA LYS A 93 18.22 9.16 -7.15
C LYS A 93 17.09 10.19 -7.25
N THR A 94 15.93 9.83 -7.78
CA THR A 94 14.78 10.72 -7.93
C THR A 94 14.18 11.11 -6.59
N LEU A 95 14.08 10.17 -5.65
CA LEU A 95 13.67 10.39 -4.27
C LEU A 95 14.71 11.19 -3.46
N GLY A 96 15.98 11.13 -3.86
CA GLY A 96 17.09 11.75 -3.13
C GLY A 96 17.38 11.05 -1.80
N VAL A 97 17.38 9.71 -1.82
CA VAL A 97 17.64 8.84 -0.65
C VAL A 97 18.60 7.71 -1.02
N ASP A 98 19.33 7.18 -0.03
CA ASP A 98 20.25 6.05 -0.23
C ASP A 98 19.54 4.69 -0.21
N TYR A 99 18.34 4.61 0.40
CA TYR A 99 17.56 3.39 0.52
C TYR A 99 16.06 3.70 0.64
N VAL A 100 15.23 2.70 0.32
CA VAL A 100 13.81 2.67 0.69
C VAL A 100 13.57 1.65 1.81
N ASP A 101 12.53 1.83 2.60
CA ASP A 101 12.17 0.85 3.64
C ASP A 101 11.50 -0.37 3.03
N LEU A 102 10.76 -0.19 1.93
CA LEU A 102 10.08 -1.26 1.22
C LEU A 102 10.20 -1.09 -0.29
N LEU A 103 10.67 -2.12 -0.97
CA LEU A 103 10.70 -2.21 -2.43
C LEU A 103 9.73 -3.29 -2.91
N LEU A 104 8.84 -2.96 -3.84
CA LEU A 104 7.87 -3.90 -4.39
C LEU A 104 8.08 -4.16 -5.89
N VAL A 105 7.78 -5.37 -6.33
CA VAL A 105 7.35 -5.61 -7.70
C VAL A 105 5.94 -5.07 -7.86
N HIS A 106 5.72 -4.09 -8.76
CA HIS A 106 4.46 -3.36 -8.86
C HIS A 106 3.30 -4.19 -9.42
N TRP A 107 3.57 -4.97 -10.46
CA TRP A 107 2.70 -5.95 -11.10
C TRP A 107 3.56 -7.10 -11.61
N PRO A 108 3.06 -8.33 -11.64
CA PRO A 108 3.78 -9.43 -12.29
C PRO A 108 3.86 -9.18 -13.80
N ASN A 109 4.89 -9.73 -14.43
CA ASN A 109 4.98 -9.82 -15.87
C ASN A 109 5.26 -11.28 -16.25
N LEU A 110 4.25 -11.98 -16.73
CA LEU A 110 4.34 -13.41 -17.05
C LEU A 110 5.23 -13.71 -18.28
N LYS A 111 5.72 -12.68 -18.99
CA LYS A 111 6.67 -12.82 -20.09
C LYS A 111 8.13 -12.84 -19.63
N ILE A 112 8.38 -12.45 -18.39
CA ILE A 112 9.71 -12.43 -17.77
C ILE A 112 9.77 -13.56 -16.73
N PRO A 113 10.83 -14.38 -16.72
CA PRO A 113 10.94 -15.46 -15.75
C PRO A 113 10.88 -14.95 -14.31
N LEU A 114 9.94 -15.45 -13.52
CA LEU A 114 9.75 -15.01 -12.13
C LEU A 114 11.01 -15.22 -11.26
N PRO A 115 11.83 -16.30 -11.43
CA PRO A 115 13.10 -16.44 -10.72
C PRO A 115 14.07 -15.28 -10.91
N GLU A 116 14.14 -14.73 -12.14
CA GLU A 116 14.98 -13.57 -12.46
C GLU A 116 14.54 -12.33 -11.69
N THR A 117 13.23 -12.03 -11.74
CA THR A 117 12.63 -10.89 -11.02
C THR A 117 12.83 -11.02 -9.51
N MET A 118 12.57 -12.20 -8.93
CA MET A 118 12.70 -12.41 -7.48
C MET A 118 14.17 -12.40 -7.04
N GLY A 119 15.08 -12.90 -7.88
CA GLY A 119 16.52 -12.79 -7.66
C GLY A 119 17.00 -11.34 -7.63
N ALA A 120 16.52 -10.50 -8.56
CA ALA A 120 16.83 -9.07 -8.62
C ALA A 120 16.25 -8.30 -7.40
N LEU A 121 15.02 -8.61 -7.00
CA LEU A 121 14.38 -8.03 -5.81
C LEU A 121 15.19 -8.35 -4.53
N GLY A 122 15.57 -9.60 -4.33
CA GLY A 122 16.38 -10.00 -3.17
C GLY A 122 17.80 -9.42 -3.22
N LYS A 123 18.39 -9.27 -4.43
CA LYS A 123 19.70 -8.61 -4.60
C LYS A 123 19.63 -7.15 -4.13
N ALA A 124 18.60 -6.39 -4.49
CA ALA A 124 18.42 -5.01 -4.05
C ALA A 124 18.40 -4.90 -2.52
N LYS A 125 17.75 -5.82 -1.81
CA LYS A 125 17.79 -5.87 -0.35
C LYS A 125 19.18 -6.17 0.19
N ARG A 126 19.86 -7.21 -0.32
CA ARG A 126 21.22 -7.55 0.12
C ARG A 126 22.23 -6.44 -0.13
N GLN A 127 22.02 -5.61 -1.13
CA GLN A 127 22.84 -4.42 -1.41
C GLN A 127 22.51 -3.22 -0.51
N GLY A 128 21.50 -3.33 0.36
CA GLY A 128 21.07 -2.25 1.25
C GLY A 128 20.24 -1.15 0.57
N LEU A 129 19.86 -1.33 -0.71
CA LEU A 129 19.01 -0.38 -1.45
C LEU A 129 17.55 -0.41 -0.97
N ALA A 130 17.14 -1.52 -0.37
CA ALA A 130 15.85 -1.67 0.31
C ALA A 130 16.04 -2.43 1.63
N ARG A 131 15.38 -1.99 2.70
CA ARG A 131 15.38 -2.71 3.98
C ARG A 131 14.52 -3.96 3.94
N HIS A 132 13.39 -3.88 3.26
CA HIS A 132 12.40 -4.94 3.12
C HIS A 132 11.93 -5.03 1.67
N VAL A 133 11.40 -6.20 1.31
CA VAL A 133 10.90 -6.48 -0.04
C VAL A 133 9.52 -7.11 0.01
N GLY A 134 8.75 -6.95 -1.06
CA GLY A 134 7.43 -7.51 -1.19
C GLY A 134 6.93 -7.48 -2.64
N VAL A 135 5.69 -7.85 -2.85
CA VAL A 135 5.07 -7.86 -4.18
C VAL A 135 3.72 -7.16 -4.16
N ALA A 136 3.28 -6.69 -5.33
CA ALA A 136 1.95 -6.12 -5.50
C ALA A 136 1.20 -6.79 -6.65
N ASN A 137 -0.12 -6.98 -6.46
CA ASN A 137 -1.01 -7.52 -7.49
C ASN A 137 -0.70 -8.97 -7.94
N PHE A 138 -0.19 -9.77 -7.03
CA PHE A 138 0.00 -11.21 -7.23
C PHE A 138 -1.25 -11.95 -6.76
N ASN A 139 -1.67 -12.99 -7.48
CA ASN A 139 -2.61 -13.98 -6.98
C ASN A 139 -1.88 -14.97 -6.05
N ILE A 140 -2.61 -15.89 -5.41
CA ILE A 140 -2.03 -16.82 -4.42
C ILE A 140 -0.96 -17.71 -5.08
N ALA A 141 -1.21 -18.24 -6.27
CA ALA A 141 -0.27 -19.12 -6.95
C ALA A 141 1.07 -18.40 -7.28
N LEU A 142 1.00 -17.15 -7.75
CA LEU A 142 2.19 -16.33 -8.00
C LEU A 142 2.87 -15.89 -6.72
N LEU A 143 2.10 -15.62 -5.65
CA LEU A 143 2.64 -15.27 -4.34
C LEU A 143 3.45 -16.43 -3.75
N ASP A 144 2.94 -17.66 -3.84
CA ASP A 144 3.65 -18.86 -3.37
C ASP A 144 4.95 -19.09 -4.13
N GLN A 145 4.92 -18.93 -5.46
CA GLN A 145 6.12 -19.00 -6.28
C GLN A 145 7.11 -17.89 -5.91
N ALA A 146 6.64 -16.66 -5.72
CA ALA A 146 7.49 -15.53 -5.34
C ALA A 146 8.17 -15.76 -3.98
N ILE A 147 7.45 -16.29 -2.99
CA ILE A 147 8.01 -16.64 -1.67
C ILE A 147 9.08 -17.72 -1.79
N ALA A 148 8.82 -18.75 -2.61
CA ALA A 148 9.77 -19.84 -2.80
C ALA A 148 11.03 -19.44 -3.56
N LEU A 149 10.93 -18.47 -4.46
CA LEU A 149 12.00 -18.04 -5.36
C LEU A 149 12.79 -16.83 -4.85
N CYS A 150 12.18 -16.00 -3.99
CA CYS A 150 12.88 -14.85 -3.45
C CYS A 150 13.88 -15.29 -2.37
N PRO A 151 15.18 -14.92 -2.49
CA PRO A 151 16.19 -15.29 -1.48
C PRO A 151 16.03 -14.51 -0.17
N GLU A 152 15.11 -13.55 -0.12
CA GLU A 152 14.82 -12.71 1.04
C GLU A 152 13.34 -12.83 1.41
N PRO A 153 12.97 -12.81 2.69
CA PRO A 153 11.57 -12.92 3.08
C PRO A 153 10.76 -11.73 2.58
N LEU A 154 9.64 -12.01 1.92
CA LEU A 154 8.67 -11.00 1.55
C LEU A 154 7.89 -10.56 2.80
N VAL A 155 7.63 -9.26 2.94
CA VAL A 155 6.92 -8.73 4.13
C VAL A 155 5.47 -8.37 3.84
N THR A 156 5.12 -8.11 2.59
CA THR A 156 3.78 -7.69 2.21
C THR A 156 3.35 -8.17 0.84
N LEU A 157 2.06 -8.39 0.71
CA LEU A 157 1.33 -8.36 -0.55
C LEU A 157 0.52 -7.06 -0.60
N GLN A 158 0.77 -6.20 -1.60
CA GLN A 158 -0.04 -5.01 -1.83
C GLN A 158 -1.07 -5.27 -2.92
N ALA A 159 -2.37 -5.15 -2.61
CA ALA A 159 -3.44 -5.30 -3.59
C ALA A 159 -4.63 -4.39 -3.27
N GLU A 160 -5.57 -4.27 -4.23
CA GLU A 160 -6.80 -3.50 -4.04
C GLU A 160 -7.64 -4.08 -2.91
N TYR A 161 -8.10 -3.22 -1.98
CA TYR A 161 -9.07 -3.63 -0.97
C TYR A 161 -9.88 -2.46 -0.44
N HIS A 162 -11.19 -2.64 -0.42
CA HIS A 162 -12.20 -1.71 0.09
C HIS A 162 -13.52 -2.47 0.30
N PRO A 163 -14.53 -1.90 0.97
CA PRO A 163 -15.80 -2.58 1.33
C PRO A 163 -16.53 -3.30 0.18
N TYR A 164 -16.39 -2.83 -1.06
CA TYR A 164 -17.08 -3.43 -2.21
C TYR A 164 -16.32 -4.59 -2.87
N LEU A 165 -15.07 -4.88 -2.45
CA LEU A 165 -14.27 -5.94 -3.02
C LEU A 165 -14.07 -7.07 -2.02
N ASP A 166 -14.50 -8.29 -2.36
CA ASP A 166 -14.17 -9.47 -1.56
C ASP A 166 -12.68 -9.83 -1.73
N GLN A 167 -11.95 -9.86 -0.62
CA GLN A 167 -10.55 -10.26 -0.57
C GLN A 167 -10.31 -11.29 0.56
N ALA A 168 -11.36 -11.95 1.03
CA ALA A 168 -11.24 -12.90 2.14
C ALA A 168 -10.23 -14.01 1.86
N THR A 169 -10.25 -14.56 0.65
CA THR A 169 -9.33 -15.62 0.21
C THR A 169 -7.88 -15.13 0.25
N LEU A 170 -7.60 -13.96 -0.32
CA LEU A 170 -6.25 -13.41 -0.38
C LEU A 170 -5.74 -12.93 0.99
N LEU A 171 -6.63 -12.37 1.83
CA LEU A 171 -6.31 -12.02 3.22
C LEU A 171 -5.93 -13.24 4.05
N ASN A 172 -6.69 -14.34 3.93
CA ASN A 172 -6.38 -15.60 4.61
C ASN A 172 -5.05 -16.18 4.14
N ALA A 173 -4.77 -16.09 2.83
CA ALA A 173 -3.49 -16.50 2.27
C ALA A 173 -2.32 -15.68 2.84
N CYS A 174 -2.47 -14.35 2.97
CA CYS A 174 -1.46 -13.49 3.59
C CYS A 174 -1.26 -13.82 5.06
N ARG A 175 -2.36 -13.99 5.83
CA ARG A 175 -2.29 -14.35 7.25
C ARG A 175 -1.54 -15.68 7.45
N ALA A 176 -1.85 -16.71 6.67
CA ALA A 176 -1.19 -18.01 6.75
C ALA A 176 0.32 -17.95 6.46
N ARG A 177 0.78 -16.93 5.74
CA ARG A 177 2.20 -16.72 5.35
C ARG A 177 2.90 -15.66 6.21
N GLY A 178 2.23 -15.11 7.23
CA GLY A 178 2.77 -14.05 8.07
C GLY A 178 3.02 -12.72 7.35
N LEU A 179 2.28 -12.45 6.27
CA LEU A 179 2.43 -11.24 5.47
C LEU A 179 1.46 -10.14 5.91
N ILE A 180 1.90 -8.90 5.81
CA ILE A 180 1.02 -7.73 5.85
C ILE A 180 0.28 -7.63 4.52
N TYR A 181 -1.00 -7.27 4.56
CA TYR A 181 -1.78 -6.90 3.39
C TYR A 181 -1.84 -5.38 3.26
N THR A 182 -1.10 -4.81 2.32
CA THR A 182 -1.18 -3.37 2.05
C THR A 182 -2.34 -3.08 1.09
N ALA A 183 -3.36 -2.33 1.57
CA ALA A 183 -4.60 -2.09 0.83
C ALA A 183 -4.54 -0.77 0.04
N TYR A 184 -4.41 -0.83 -1.28
CA TYR A 184 -4.57 0.35 -2.12
C TYR A 184 -6.04 0.56 -2.54
N CYS A 185 -6.38 1.76 -3.02
CA CYS A 185 -7.76 2.20 -3.30
C CYS A 185 -8.74 1.97 -2.12
N PRO A 186 -8.34 2.21 -0.85
CA PRO A 186 -9.14 1.84 0.31
C PRO A 186 -10.51 2.54 0.38
N LEU A 187 -10.67 3.65 -0.34
CA LEU A 187 -11.91 4.44 -0.43
C LEU A 187 -12.68 4.18 -1.74
N GLY A 188 -12.37 3.09 -2.47
CA GLY A 188 -13.08 2.69 -3.69
C GLY A 188 -13.10 3.78 -4.77
N ARG A 189 -12.07 4.64 -4.83
CA ARG A 189 -12.03 5.82 -5.73
C ARG A 189 -13.27 6.70 -5.65
N GLY A 190 -13.86 6.83 -4.45
CA GLY A 190 -15.04 7.65 -4.20
C GLY A 190 -16.39 6.93 -4.35
N ARG A 191 -16.42 5.69 -4.84
CA ARG A 191 -17.66 4.90 -4.97
C ARG A 191 -18.38 4.67 -3.64
N LEU A 192 -17.65 4.68 -2.51
CA LEU A 192 -18.17 4.46 -1.16
C LEU A 192 -18.99 5.63 -0.62
N PHE A 193 -18.76 6.86 -1.07
CA PHE A 193 -19.28 8.07 -0.39
C PHE A 193 -20.81 8.26 -0.50
N LYS A 194 -21.48 7.44 -1.31
CA LYS A 194 -22.95 7.42 -1.41
C LYS A 194 -23.58 6.15 -0.85
N ASP A 195 -22.79 5.30 -0.19
CA ASP A 195 -23.29 4.04 0.36
C ASP A 195 -24.17 4.31 1.61
N PRO A 196 -25.42 3.82 1.63
CA PRO A 196 -26.33 4.10 2.73
C PRO A 196 -25.91 3.46 4.05
N VAL A 197 -25.31 2.25 4.03
CA VAL A 197 -24.86 1.54 5.23
C VAL A 197 -23.65 2.27 5.84
N LEU A 198 -22.66 2.64 5.01
CA LEU A 198 -21.52 3.42 5.47
C LEU A 198 -21.96 4.79 5.99
N GLY A 199 -22.94 5.44 5.33
CA GLY A 199 -23.48 6.72 5.76
C GLY A 199 -24.24 6.65 7.07
N GLU A 200 -24.98 5.58 7.35
CA GLU A 200 -25.64 5.36 8.63
C GLU A 200 -24.63 5.17 9.77
N ILE A 201 -23.65 4.30 9.59
CA ILE A 201 -22.59 4.06 10.59
C ILE A 201 -21.79 5.34 10.83
N ALA A 202 -21.48 6.10 9.78
CA ALA A 202 -20.76 7.36 9.87
C ALA A 202 -21.50 8.37 10.75
N ARG A 203 -22.82 8.55 10.56
CA ARG A 203 -23.65 9.42 11.40
C ARG A 203 -23.70 8.94 12.86
N ALA A 204 -23.87 7.63 13.07
CA ALA A 204 -23.93 7.06 14.42
C ALA A 204 -22.63 7.24 15.21
N LYS A 205 -21.49 7.30 14.52
CA LYS A 205 -20.15 7.46 15.13
C LYS A 205 -19.67 8.91 15.15
N ASP A 206 -20.41 9.86 14.58
CA ASP A 206 -19.93 11.24 14.33
C ASP A 206 -18.59 11.24 13.58
N ARG A 207 -18.53 10.48 12.47
CA ARG A 207 -17.35 10.31 11.61
C ARG A 207 -17.74 10.41 10.14
N THR A 208 -16.75 10.59 9.29
CA THR A 208 -16.97 10.56 7.83
C THR A 208 -17.00 9.14 7.30
N ILE A 209 -17.60 8.94 6.12
CA ILE A 209 -17.57 7.64 5.42
C ILE A 209 -16.12 7.18 5.16
N ALA A 210 -15.21 8.12 4.86
CA ALA A 210 -13.80 7.82 4.69
C ALA A 210 -13.20 7.23 5.97
N GLN A 211 -13.43 7.84 7.12
CA GLN A 211 -12.97 7.34 8.41
C GLN A 211 -13.55 5.95 8.73
N ILE A 212 -14.83 5.71 8.46
CA ILE A 212 -15.46 4.39 8.67
C ILE A 212 -14.79 3.32 7.80
N ALA A 213 -14.59 3.59 6.51
CA ALA A 213 -13.94 2.64 5.60
C ALA A 213 -12.47 2.36 5.99
N LEU A 214 -11.73 3.39 6.38
CA LEU A 214 -10.34 3.23 6.84
C LEU A 214 -10.29 2.51 8.18
N ARG A 215 -11.18 2.82 9.13
CA ARG A 215 -11.27 2.13 10.42
C ARG A 215 -11.60 0.64 10.25
N TRP A 216 -12.53 0.31 9.35
CA TRP A 216 -12.85 -1.07 9.00
C TRP A 216 -11.63 -1.84 8.49
N LEU A 217 -10.78 -1.20 7.66
CA LEU A 217 -9.53 -1.81 7.17
C LEU A 217 -8.51 -2.02 8.29
N VAL A 218 -8.23 -1.00 9.10
CA VAL A 218 -7.20 -1.09 10.16
C VAL A 218 -7.63 -2.02 11.31
N GLN A 219 -8.92 -2.34 11.45
CA GLN A 219 -9.40 -3.35 12.40
C GLN A 219 -9.22 -4.79 11.91
N LYS A 220 -8.73 -5.03 10.69
CA LYS A 220 -8.50 -6.37 10.14
C LYS A 220 -7.07 -6.91 10.40
N GLU A 221 -6.51 -6.63 11.54
CA GLU A 221 -5.24 -7.14 12.11
C GLU A 221 -3.99 -7.06 11.23
N ILE A 222 -4.05 -7.50 9.95
CA ILE A 222 -2.90 -7.54 9.03
C ILE A 222 -2.97 -6.50 7.92
N VAL A 223 -4.00 -5.62 7.92
CA VAL A 223 -4.28 -4.70 6.81
C VAL A 223 -3.72 -3.31 7.08
N ALA A 224 -2.91 -2.82 6.15
CA ALA A 224 -2.37 -1.47 6.14
C ALA A 224 -2.94 -0.67 4.94
N PRO A 225 -4.01 0.13 5.09
CA PRO A 225 -4.54 0.96 4.02
C PRO A 225 -3.62 2.14 3.70
N ILE A 226 -3.53 2.47 2.41
CA ILE A 226 -2.77 3.59 1.87
C ILE A 226 -3.70 4.56 1.10
N PRO A 227 -4.61 5.27 1.81
CA PRO A 227 -5.44 6.29 1.17
C PRO A 227 -4.57 7.38 0.56
N ARG A 228 -5.06 7.98 -0.54
CA ARG A 228 -4.43 9.14 -1.13
C ARG A 228 -5.25 10.41 -0.88
N SER A 229 -4.59 11.52 -0.68
CA SER A 229 -5.19 12.85 -0.73
C SER A 229 -4.13 13.92 -0.95
N SER A 230 -4.46 14.96 -1.74
CA SER A 230 -3.73 16.23 -1.80
C SER A 230 -4.42 17.34 -0.99
N ASN A 231 -5.61 17.08 -0.48
CA ASN A 231 -6.36 18.00 0.36
C ASN A 231 -5.94 17.83 1.82
N PHE A 232 -5.43 18.90 2.44
CA PHE A 232 -4.86 18.88 3.80
C PHE A 232 -5.89 18.52 4.88
N ALA A 233 -7.14 18.96 4.74
CA ALA A 233 -8.21 18.60 5.67
C ALA A 233 -8.48 17.09 5.62
N ARG A 234 -8.54 16.50 4.42
CA ARG A 234 -8.69 15.06 4.25
C ARG A 234 -7.48 14.26 4.73
N LEU A 235 -6.25 14.80 4.65
CA LEU A 235 -5.08 14.15 5.25
C LEU A 235 -5.26 14.02 6.76
N ALA A 236 -5.66 15.09 7.43
CA ALA A 236 -5.94 15.07 8.87
C ALA A 236 -7.11 14.14 9.23
N GLU A 237 -8.18 14.14 8.43
CA GLU A 237 -9.33 13.26 8.60
C GLU A 237 -8.95 11.79 8.47
N ASN A 238 -8.21 11.42 7.42
CA ASN A 238 -7.86 10.03 7.12
C ASN A 238 -6.95 9.39 8.19
N ILE A 239 -6.09 10.16 8.85
CA ILE A 239 -5.22 9.63 9.91
C ILE A 239 -5.95 9.56 11.27
N ALA A 240 -7.02 10.33 11.45
CA ALA A 240 -7.80 10.36 12.68
C ALA A 240 -8.83 9.21 12.73
N VAL A 241 -8.33 7.97 12.78
CA VAL A 241 -9.14 6.74 12.76
C VAL A 241 -8.87 5.81 13.95
N PHE A 242 -8.06 6.24 14.90
CA PHE A 242 -7.64 5.42 16.03
C PHE A 242 -8.35 5.73 17.35
N ASP A 243 -9.15 6.78 17.40
CA ASP A 243 -9.89 7.27 18.59
C ASP A 243 -11.31 6.71 18.70
N PHE A 244 -11.73 5.84 17.79
CA PHE A 244 -13.01 5.14 17.83
C PHE A 244 -12.85 3.71 17.32
N SER A 245 -13.89 2.89 17.50
CA SER A 245 -13.93 1.52 16.99
C SER A 245 -15.28 1.20 16.36
N LEU A 246 -15.28 0.25 15.44
CA LEU A 246 -16.47 -0.39 14.88
C LEU A 246 -16.78 -1.64 15.69
N SER A 247 -18.05 -1.83 16.03
CA SER A 247 -18.53 -3.05 16.67
C SER A 247 -18.47 -4.24 15.70
N ASN A 248 -18.54 -5.46 16.22
CA ASN A 248 -18.60 -6.67 15.39
C ASN A 248 -19.79 -6.66 14.41
N GLU A 249 -20.91 -6.08 14.82
CA GLU A 249 -22.10 -5.93 13.98
C GLU A 249 -21.83 -4.95 12.82
N GLU A 250 -21.26 -3.79 13.11
CA GLU A 250 -20.89 -2.80 12.11
C GLU A 250 -19.85 -3.37 11.13
N MET A 251 -18.84 -4.11 11.62
CA MET A 251 -17.86 -4.80 10.78
C MET A 251 -18.54 -5.78 9.80
N LYS A 252 -19.46 -6.63 10.30
CA LYS A 252 -20.23 -7.58 9.47
C LYS A 252 -21.11 -6.86 8.44
N ARG A 253 -21.76 -5.76 8.80
CA ARG A 253 -22.56 -4.95 7.86
C ARG A 253 -21.72 -4.40 6.74
N ILE A 254 -20.49 -3.94 7.03
CA ILE A 254 -19.55 -3.46 6.00
C ILE A 254 -19.02 -4.63 5.18
N ASP A 255 -18.70 -5.77 5.78
CA ASP A 255 -18.26 -6.98 5.05
C ASP A 255 -19.32 -7.50 4.06
N ALA A 256 -20.61 -7.25 4.33
CA ALA A 256 -21.71 -7.62 3.44
C ALA A 256 -21.86 -6.72 2.19
N LEU A 257 -21.13 -5.60 2.12
CA LEU A 257 -21.19 -4.67 0.97
C LEU A 257 -20.42 -5.14 -0.27
N LYS A 258 -19.71 -6.25 -0.18
CA LYS A 258 -18.97 -6.84 -1.31
C LYS A 258 -19.85 -7.09 -2.53
N ARG A 259 -19.32 -6.84 -3.72
CA ARG A 259 -20.03 -6.93 -4.99
C ARG A 259 -19.21 -7.71 -6.02
N PRO A 260 -19.83 -8.42 -6.97
CA PRO A 260 -19.11 -9.11 -8.05
C PRO A 260 -18.28 -8.16 -8.92
N ASP A 261 -18.75 -6.90 -9.12
CA ASP A 261 -18.09 -5.85 -9.87
C ASP A 261 -17.27 -4.89 -9.00
N GLY A 262 -16.90 -5.33 -7.79
CA GLY A 262 -16.20 -4.51 -6.80
C GLY A 262 -14.83 -4.02 -7.27
N ARG A 263 -14.09 -4.81 -8.04
CA ARG A 263 -12.73 -4.49 -8.47
C ARG A 263 -12.69 -3.28 -9.42
N ILE A 264 -11.77 -2.37 -9.14
CA ILE A 264 -11.59 -1.11 -9.89
C ILE A 264 -10.28 -1.14 -10.69
N ALA A 265 -9.22 -1.69 -10.10
CA ALA A 265 -7.91 -1.77 -10.75
C ALA A 265 -7.75 -3.12 -11.46
N ASN A 266 -8.14 -3.16 -12.74
CA ASN A 266 -8.10 -4.36 -13.57
C ASN A 266 -7.50 -4.07 -14.97
N PRO A 267 -6.21 -3.67 -15.06
CA PRO A 267 -5.57 -3.37 -16.34
C PRO A 267 -5.33 -4.67 -17.13
N VAL A 268 -6.09 -4.89 -18.20
CA VAL A 268 -6.16 -6.13 -19.00
C VAL A 268 -4.79 -6.68 -19.43
N SER A 269 -3.80 -5.82 -19.66
CA SER A 269 -2.48 -6.22 -20.17
C SER A 269 -1.54 -6.87 -19.13
N ARG A 270 -1.87 -6.87 -17.83
CA ARG A 270 -0.95 -7.28 -16.75
C ARG A 270 -1.62 -7.93 -15.54
N VAL A 271 -2.93 -8.11 -15.60
CA VAL A 271 -3.69 -8.73 -14.51
C VAL A 271 -3.49 -10.24 -14.53
N PRO A 272 -3.03 -10.87 -13.43
CA PRO A 272 -3.13 -12.30 -13.29
C PRO A 272 -4.60 -12.72 -13.13
N PRO A 273 -4.97 -13.99 -13.37
CA PRO A 273 -6.27 -14.50 -12.94
C PRO A 273 -6.41 -14.26 -11.44
N TRP A 274 -7.43 -13.48 -11.04
CA TRP A 274 -7.66 -13.21 -9.63
C TRP A 274 -8.21 -14.43 -8.91
N ASP A 275 -7.81 -14.61 -7.66
CA ASP A 275 -8.43 -15.57 -6.75
C ASP A 275 -9.87 -15.11 -6.44
N VAL A 276 -10.87 -15.96 -6.64
CA VAL A 276 -12.30 -15.71 -6.41
C VAL A 276 -12.79 -16.50 -5.20
#